data_22bc74900fff909d56027435936f2ad5
#
_entry.id   22bc74900fff909d56027435936f2ad5
#
_cell.length_a   1.000
_cell.length_b   1.000
_cell.length_c   1.000
_cell.angle_alpha   90.00
_cell.angle_beta   90.00
_cell.angle_gamma   90.00
#
_symmetry.space_group_name_H-M   'P 1'
#
loop_
_entity.id
_entity.type
_entity.pdbx_description
1 polymer ?
#
loop_
_entity_poly.entity_id
_entity_poly.type
_entity_poly.pdbx_seq_one_letter_code
_entity_poly.pdbx_strand_id
1 'polypeptide(L)'
;MLQRETGRLGHQSSVVMFGAASLGNVTQQEADDSIAFARAHGVNHFDTAASYGDAELRMGPWMPKIRDEIFLATKTGERSKSKAKEQIYRSLERLQVDSVDLIQLHAVGTIEELDKCTESGGALEALLEAKDEGVVKAIGITGHGHLAPMTHLEALRRYSFDTVLLPLNYYLYSLPEYKTAFDQLLEQASKEQTAVRVIKAIAKGPWAEGQQRDYATWYEPFAEQQVIDACVHFVLSFQGISGFASAGDVHLFPKIVDAVERYGSMTDEEAQRILQGISGYSSPFGAPTSIA
;
A
#
# COMPACT_ATOMS: atom_id res chain seq x y z
N MET A 1 16.23 -10.55 0.10
CA MET A 1 14.88 -9.99 0.27
C MET A 1 13.86 -11.11 0.45
N LEU A 2 13.09 -11.08 1.55
CA LEU A 2 11.99 -12.03 1.80
C LEU A 2 10.87 -11.83 0.77
N GLN A 3 10.27 -12.92 0.30
CA GLN A 3 9.16 -12.91 -0.66
C GLN A 3 7.97 -13.70 -0.12
N ARG A 4 6.77 -13.31 -0.53
CA ARG A 4 5.51 -14.02 -0.28
C ARG A 4 4.65 -14.02 -1.55
N GLU A 5 3.85 -15.06 -1.69
CA GLU A 5 2.92 -15.18 -2.81
C GLU A 5 1.81 -14.10 -2.75
N THR A 6 1.47 -13.56 -3.90
CA THR A 6 0.42 -12.54 -4.06
C THR A 6 -0.91 -13.21 -4.35
N GLY A 7 -1.46 -13.92 -3.36
CA GLY A 7 -2.75 -14.60 -3.48
C GLY A 7 -2.88 -15.41 -4.76
N ARG A 8 -4.07 -15.40 -5.37
CA ARG A 8 -4.34 -16.11 -6.62
C ARG A 8 -3.58 -15.60 -7.86
N LEU A 9 -2.85 -14.48 -7.75
CA LEU A 9 -2.01 -13.99 -8.84
C LEU A 9 -0.72 -14.80 -9.02
N GLY A 10 -0.32 -15.59 -8.01
CA GLY A 10 0.83 -16.50 -8.08
C GLY A 10 2.20 -15.81 -8.18
N HIS A 11 2.25 -14.46 -8.13
CA HIS A 11 3.50 -13.74 -8.18
C HIS A 11 4.22 -13.79 -6.82
N GLN A 12 5.51 -14.11 -6.83
CA GLN A 12 6.38 -14.04 -5.65
C GLN A 12 6.87 -12.60 -5.45
N SER A 13 6.10 -11.82 -4.68
CA SER A 13 6.43 -10.43 -4.38
C SER A 13 7.39 -10.33 -3.20
N SER A 14 8.34 -9.39 -3.28
CA SER A 14 9.03 -8.91 -2.09
C SER A 14 8.01 -8.44 -1.04
N VAL A 15 8.22 -8.79 0.24
CA VAL A 15 7.31 -8.41 1.33
C VAL A 15 7.29 -6.91 1.56
N VAL A 16 8.35 -6.19 1.24
CA VAL A 16 8.32 -4.73 1.10
C VAL A 16 8.06 -4.38 -0.35
N MET A 17 7.01 -3.62 -0.60
CA MET A 17 6.72 -3.00 -1.89
C MET A 17 7.38 -1.62 -1.92
N PHE A 18 8.00 -1.26 -3.05
CA PHE A 18 8.48 0.09 -3.27
C PHE A 18 7.29 1.04 -3.39
N GLY A 19 7.00 1.77 -2.31
CA GLY A 19 5.92 2.77 -2.25
C GLY A 19 6.33 4.05 -2.97
N ALA A 20 6.05 4.13 -4.28
CA ALA A 20 6.50 5.23 -5.13
C ALA A 20 5.85 6.59 -4.80
N ALA A 21 4.97 6.69 -3.80
CA ALA A 21 4.58 7.96 -3.22
C ALA A 21 5.80 8.79 -2.77
N SER A 22 6.90 8.14 -2.39
CA SER A 22 8.18 8.77 -2.07
C SER A 22 8.81 9.54 -3.24
N LEU A 23 8.44 9.21 -4.47
CA LEU A 23 8.99 9.84 -5.68
C LEU A 23 8.20 11.05 -6.17
N GLY A 24 7.08 11.39 -5.51
CA GLY A 24 6.14 12.40 -6.01
C GLY A 24 6.71 13.81 -6.14
N ASN A 25 7.63 14.18 -5.25
CA ASN A 25 8.17 15.55 -5.17
C ASN A 25 9.71 15.60 -5.06
N VAL A 26 10.40 14.53 -5.47
CA VAL A 26 11.87 14.47 -5.48
C VAL A 26 12.42 14.81 -6.88
N THR A 27 13.73 15.02 -6.99
CA THR A 27 14.41 15.14 -8.27
C THR A 27 14.46 13.79 -9.01
N GLN A 28 14.74 13.80 -10.31
CA GLN A 28 14.93 12.54 -11.07
C GLN A 28 16.11 11.74 -10.51
N GLN A 29 17.20 12.42 -10.11
CA GLN A 29 18.37 11.74 -9.55
C GLN A 29 18.05 11.01 -8.24
N GLU A 30 17.31 11.62 -7.31
CA GLU A 30 16.87 10.97 -6.07
C GLU A 30 15.92 9.78 -6.35
N ALA A 31 15.06 9.91 -7.37
CA ALA A 31 14.22 8.82 -7.80
C ALA A 31 15.06 7.67 -8.38
N ASP A 32 16.03 7.98 -9.24
CA ASP A 32 16.93 7.01 -9.85
C ASP A 32 17.74 6.25 -8.79
N ASP A 33 18.29 6.96 -7.81
CA ASP A 33 19.04 6.38 -6.71
C ASP A 33 18.15 5.44 -5.86
N SER A 34 16.91 5.86 -5.59
CA SER A 34 15.97 5.07 -4.80
C SER A 34 15.49 3.82 -5.53
N ILE A 35 15.21 3.91 -6.84
CA ILE A 35 14.83 2.75 -7.67
C ILE A 35 16.02 1.80 -7.82
N ALA A 36 17.24 2.31 -8.06
CA ALA A 36 18.45 1.50 -8.12
C ALA A 36 18.69 0.74 -6.81
N PHE A 37 18.53 1.42 -5.66
CA PHE A 37 18.62 0.80 -4.34
C PHE A 37 17.58 -0.32 -4.17
N ALA A 38 16.30 -0.06 -4.50
CA ALA A 38 15.24 -1.07 -4.43
C ALA A 38 15.60 -2.34 -5.22
N ARG A 39 16.10 -2.16 -6.44
CA ARG A 39 16.51 -3.25 -7.33
C ARG A 39 17.71 -4.02 -6.77
N ALA A 40 18.72 -3.33 -6.27
CA ALA A 40 19.92 -3.94 -5.70
C ALA A 40 19.60 -4.84 -4.49
N HIS A 41 18.54 -4.50 -3.72
CA HIS A 41 18.06 -5.28 -2.58
C HIS A 41 16.97 -6.32 -2.94
N GLY A 42 16.69 -6.53 -4.23
CA GLY A 42 15.74 -7.55 -4.69
C GLY A 42 14.27 -7.21 -4.44
N VAL A 43 13.93 -5.91 -4.33
CA VAL A 43 12.55 -5.45 -4.33
C VAL A 43 12.01 -5.53 -5.75
N ASN A 44 10.98 -6.35 -5.95
CA ASN A 44 10.38 -6.63 -7.25
C ASN A 44 8.92 -6.21 -7.37
N HIS A 45 8.37 -5.49 -6.38
CA HIS A 45 7.01 -4.98 -6.39
C HIS A 45 7.02 -3.46 -6.24
N PHE A 46 6.53 -2.76 -7.25
CA PHE A 46 6.48 -1.30 -7.33
C PHE A 46 5.03 -0.84 -7.34
N ASP A 47 4.66 0.00 -6.37
CA ASP A 47 3.29 0.48 -6.19
C ASP A 47 3.24 2.00 -6.26
N THR A 48 2.66 2.54 -7.33
CA THR A 48 2.47 3.97 -7.57
C THR A 48 0.99 4.36 -7.59
N ALA A 49 0.67 5.58 -7.95
CA ALA A 49 -0.69 6.07 -8.20
C ALA A 49 -0.66 7.33 -9.08
N ALA A 50 -1.72 7.55 -9.85
CA ALA A 50 -1.90 8.77 -10.65
C ALA A 50 -1.86 10.06 -9.82
N SER A 51 -2.20 9.98 -8.52
CA SER A 51 -2.23 11.12 -7.60
C SER A 51 -0.92 11.37 -6.85
N TYR A 52 0.13 10.60 -7.09
CA TYR A 52 1.40 10.74 -6.38
C TYR A 52 2.36 11.73 -7.09
N GLY A 53 1.88 12.93 -7.41
CA GLY A 53 2.69 13.97 -8.06
C GLY A 53 3.35 13.47 -9.34
N ASP A 54 4.68 13.57 -9.41
CA ASP A 54 5.47 13.13 -10.56
C ASP A 54 5.96 11.68 -10.49
N ALA A 55 5.51 10.89 -9.50
CA ALA A 55 6.04 9.53 -9.27
C ALA A 55 6.01 8.64 -10.52
N GLU A 56 4.90 8.61 -11.26
CA GLU A 56 4.80 7.84 -12.51
C GLU A 56 5.77 8.34 -13.59
N LEU A 57 5.97 9.67 -13.70
CA LEU A 57 6.94 10.28 -14.62
C LEU A 57 8.39 9.95 -14.23
N ARG A 58 8.69 9.88 -12.92
CA ARG A 58 10.01 9.49 -12.42
C ARG A 58 10.32 8.02 -12.69
N MET A 59 9.31 7.16 -12.63
CA MET A 59 9.44 5.73 -12.90
C MET A 59 9.54 5.40 -14.38
N GLY A 60 8.85 6.16 -15.26
CA GLY A 60 8.77 5.90 -16.69
C GLY A 60 10.11 5.58 -17.36
N PRO A 61 11.17 6.39 -17.19
CA PRO A 61 12.48 6.14 -17.81
C PRO A 61 13.16 4.83 -17.40
N TRP A 62 12.72 4.21 -16.31
CA TRP A 62 13.23 2.92 -15.84
C TRP A 62 12.53 1.72 -16.49
N MET A 63 11.26 1.88 -16.89
CA MET A 63 10.44 0.77 -17.37
C MET A 63 11.07 -0.02 -18.53
N PRO A 64 11.70 0.61 -19.55
CA PRO A 64 12.36 -0.15 -20.62
C PRO A 64 13.43 -1.14 -20.14
N LYS A 65 13.94 -0.95 -18.92
CA LYS A 65 15.02 -1.77 -18.35
C LYS A 65 14.52 -2.81 -17.35
N ILE A 66 13.42 -2.52 -16.64
CA ILE A 66 13.02 -3.32 -15.47
C ILE A 66 11.60 -3.87 -15.55
N ARG A 67 10.78 -3.50 -16.54
CA ARG A 67 9.35 -3.86 -16.59
C ARG A 67 9.09 -5.34 -16.46
N ASP A 68 9.88 -6.15 -17.13
CA ASP A 68 9.72 -7.63 -17.13
C ASP A 68 10.19 -8.30 -15.83
N GLU A 69 10.89 -7.56 -14.98
CA GLU A 69 11.47 -8.07 -13.73
C GLU A 69 10.70 -7.62 -12.50
N ILE A 70 9.66 -6.79 -12.67
CA ILE A 70 8.87 -6.23 -11.57
C ILE A 70 7.38 -6.48 -11.72
N PHE A 71 6.70 -6.57 -10.58
CA PHE A 71 5.25 -6.42 -10.49
C PHE A 71 4.93 -4.93 -10.34
N LEU A 72 4.27 -4.37 -11.34
CA LEU A 72 3.95 -2.94 -11.41
C LEU A 72 2.47 -2.70 -11.11
N ALA A 73 2.21 -1.90 -10.08
CA ALA A 73 0.87 -1.51 -9.67
C ALA A 73 0.68 0.01 -9.72
N THR A 74 -0.46 0.46 -10.23
CA THR A 74 -0.89 1.85 -10.10
C THR A 74 -2.35 1.95 -9.62
N LYS A 75 -2.88 3.17 -9.46
CA LYS A 75 -4.20 3.40 -8.86
C LYS A 75 -4.92 4.55 -9.55
N THR A 76 -6.25 4.44 -9.65
CA THR A 76 -7.10 5.56 -10.04
C THR A 76 -7.88 6.09 -8.85
N GLY A 77 -7.85 7.42 -8.68
CA GLY A 77 -8.66 8.14 -7.68
C GLY A 77 -10.04 8.55 -8.20
N GLU A 78 -10.30 8.33 -9.47
CA GLU A 78 -11.56 8.70 -10.11
C GLU A 78 -12.69 7.76 -9.69
N ARG A 79 -13.93 8.27 -9.68
CA ARG A 79 -15.11 7.50 -9.26
C ARG A 79 -16.03 7.14 -10.43
N SER A 80 -16.03 7.93 -11.50
CA SER A 80 -16.81 7.62 -12.71
C SER A 80 -16.00 6.81 -13.72
N LYS A 81 -16.67 5.95 -14.46
CA LYS A 81 -16.10 5.10 -15.52
C LYS A 81 -15.25 5.87 -16.51
N SER A 82 -15.82 6.96 -17.08
CA SER A 82 -15.12 7.72 -18.13
C SER A 82 -13.83 8.36 -17.65
N LYS A 83 -13.83 8.97 -16.45
CA LYS A 83 -12.64 9.59 -15.87
C LYS A 83 -11.63 8.56 -15.42
N ALA A 84 -12.07 7.45 -14.84
CA ALA A 84 -11.18 6.35 -14.47
C ALA A 84 -10.47 5.76 -15.69
N LYS A 85 -11.20 5.52 -16.78
CA LYS A 85 -10.62 5.07 -18.06
C LYS A 85 -9.54 6.03 -18.57
N GLU A 86 -9.86 7.33 -18.65
CA GLU A 86 -8.89 8.35 -19.06
C GLU A 86 -7.64 8.35 -18.14
N GLN A 87 -7.84 8.25 -16.83
CA GLN A 87 -6.73 8.26 -15.88
C GLN A 87 -5.84 7.01 -16.01
N ILE A 88 -6.42 5.82 -16.25
CA ILE A 88 -5.66 4.57 -16.47
C ILE A 88 -4.73 4.73 -17.65
N TYR A 89 -5.22 5.17 -18.81
CA TYR A 89 -4.40 5.33 -20.02
C TYR A 89 -3.33 6.41 -19.84
N ARG A 90 -3.65 7.50 -19.15
CA ARG A 90 -2.65 8.53 -18.81
C ARG A 90 -1.56 7.98 -17.88
N SER A 91 -1.90 7.09 -16.95
CA SER A 91 -0.90 6.42 -16.11
C SER A 91 0.03 5.51 -16.92
N LEU A 92 -0.50 4.75 -17.89
CA LEU A 92 0.32 3.94 -18.80
C LEU A 92 1.30 4.81 -19.61
N GLU A 93 0.82 5.94 -20.14
CA GLU A 93 1.65 6.91 -20.87
C GLU A 93 2.77 7.48 -19.99
N ARG A 94 2.44 7.93 -18.77
CA ARG A 94 3.41 8.49 -17.81
C ARG A 94 4.45 7.45 -17.38
N LEU A 95 4.02 6.22 -17.18
CA LEU A 95 4.87 5.08 -16.85
C LEU A 95 5.65 4.54 -18.05
N GLN A 96 5.32 4.96 -19.28
CA GLN A 96 5.95 4.48 -20.52
C GLN A 96 5.84 2.95 -20.68
N VAL A 97 4.66 2.39 -20.39
CA VAL A 97 4.37 0.95 -20.50
C VAL A 97 3.06 0.71 -21.25
N ASP A 98 2.96 -0.45 -21.92
CA ASP A 98 1.72 -0.87 -22.58
C ASP A 98 0.71 -1.49 -21.59
N SER A 99 1.19 -1.99 -20.45
CA SER A 99 0.34 -2.62 -19.44
C SER A 99 0.95 -2.57 -18.04
N VAL A 100 0.07 -2.66 -17.02
CA VAL A 100 0.46 -2.87 -15.62
C VAL A 100 -0.05 -4.21 -15.11
N ASP A 101 0.56 -4.73 -14.04
CA ASP A 101 0.12 -5.99 -13.44
C ASP A 101 -1.13 -5.79 -12.59
N LEU A 102 -1.27 -4.62 -11.96
CA LEU A 102 -2.39 -4.33 -11.08
C LEU A 102 -2.86 -2.88 -11.21
N ILE A 103 -4.16 -2.69 -11.41
CA ILE A 103 -4.84 -1.40 -11.23
C ILE A 103 -5.72 -1.44 -9.98
N GLN A 104 -5.74 -0.37 -9.19
CA GLN A 104 -6.46 -0.34 -7.92
C GLN A 104 -7.42 0.86 -7.84
N LEU A 105 -8.61 0.66 -7.29
CA LEU A 105 -9.48 1.74 -6.83
C LEU A 105 -8.79 2.43 -5.64
N HIS A 106 -8.49 3.73 -5.76
CA HIS A 106 -7.68 4.46 -4.79
C HIS A 106 -8.54 5.12 -3.71
N ALA A 107 -8.10 4.94 -2.45
CA ALA A 107 -8.66 5.63 -1.28
C ALA A 107 -10.16 5.37 -1.04
N VAL A 108 -10.61 4.15 -1.23
CA VAL A 108 -11.98 3.70 -0.92
C VAL A 108 -12.01 3.21 0.52
N GLY A 109 -12.23 4.14 1.45
CA GLY A 109 -12.17 3.88 2.90
C GLY A 109 -13.54 3.87 3.60
N THR A 110 -14.63 4.15 2.87
CA THR A 110 -15.99 4.17 3.39
C THR A 110 -16.95 3.48 2.43
N ILE A 111 -18.09 3.04 2.94
CA ILE A 111 -19.16 2.43 2.11
C ILE A 111 -19.65 3.39 1.04
N GLU A 112 -19.80 4.67 1.36
CA GLU A 112 -20.19 5.69 0.37
C GLU A 112 -19.20 5.78 -0.81
N GLU A 113 -17.90 5.74 -0.53
CA GLU A 113 -16.89 5.72 -1.60
C GLU A 113 -16.92 4.41 -2.40
N LEU A 114 -17.19 3.29 -1.72
CA LEU A 114 -17.36 2.00 -2.38
C LEU A 114 -18.58 2.01 -3.31
N ASP A 115 -19.72 2.55 -2.86
CA ASP A 115 -20.93 2.68 -3.66
C ASP A 115 -20.65 3.45 -4.96
N LYS A 116 -20.03 4.61 -4.88
CA LYS A 116 -19.64 5.43 -6.05
C LYS A 116 -18.74 4.68 -7.04
N CYS A 117 -17.87 3.81 -6.55
CA CYS A 117 -16.98 3.04 -7.41
C CYS A 117 -17.67 1.85 -8.09
N THR A 118 -18.68 1.25 -7.42
CA THR A 118 -19.29 -0.03 -7.83
C THR A 118 -20.69 0.10 -8.44
N GLU A 119 -21.31 1.29 -8.38
CA GLU A 119 -22.58 1.56 -9.06
C GLU A 119 -22.43 1.56 -10.58
N SER A 120 -23.55 1.53 -11.30
CA SER A 120 -23.54 1.63 -12.76
C SER A 120 -22.91 2.91 -13.25
N GLY A 121 -21.93 2.80 -14.15
CA GLY A 121 -21.09 3.93 -14.60
C GLY A 121 -19.98 4.30 -13.61
N GLY A 122 -19.75 3.51 -12.57
CA GLY A 122 -18.68 3.67 -11.60
C GLY A 122 -17.31 3.24 -12.14
N ALA A 123 -16.27 3.59 -11.39
CA ALA A 123 -14.88 3.36 -11.79
C ALA A 123 -14.56 1.88 -12.00
N LEU A 124 -15.19 0.95 -11.24
CA LEU A 124 -14.95 -0.48 -11.36
C LEU A 124 -15.19 -0.98 -12.79
N GLU A 125 -16.20 -0.44 -13.49
CA GLU A 125 -16.45 -0.81 -14.89
C GLU A 125 -15.28 -0.45 -15.81
N ALA A 126 -14.60 0.67 -15.57
CA ALA A 126 -13.40 1.04 -16.34
C ALA A 126 -12.23 0.10 -16.07
N LEU A 127 -12.06 -0.36 -14.82
CA LEU A 127 -11.02 -1.33 -14.48
C LEU A 127 -11.29 -2.69 -15.15
N LEU A 128 -12.56 -3.10 -15.21
CA LEU A 128 -12.98 -4.33 -15.90
C LEU A 128 -12.71 -4.25 -17.40
N GLU A 129 -13.08 -3.14 -18.06
CA GLU A 129 -12.77 -2.91 -19.47
C GLU A 129 -11.26 -2.95 -19.72
N ALA A 130 -10.45 -2.27 -18.88
CA ALA A 130 -8.99 -2.28 -19.02
C ALA A 130 -8.40 -3.70 -18.86
N LYS A 131 -9.02 -4.54 -18.02
CA LYS A 131 -8.63 -5.95 -17.87
C LYS A 131 -9.01 -6.76 -19.13
N ASP A 132 -10.20 -6.56 -19.68
CA ASP A 132 -10.65 -7.23 -20.89
C ASP A 132 -9.82 -6.78 -22.13
N GLU A 133 -9.39 -5.53 -22.18
CA GLU A 133 -8.47 -4.98 -23.19
C GLU A 133 -7.02 -5.48 -23.02
N GLY A 134 -6.71 -6.12 -21.89
CA GLY A 134 -5.38 -6.69 -21.59
C GLY A 134 -4.34 -5.67 -21.13
N VAL A 135 -4.71 -4.41 -20.91
CA VAL A 135 -3.80 -3.36 -20.42
C VAL A 135 -3.61 -3.39 -18.90
N VAL A 136 -4.43 -4.15 -18.17
CA VAL A 136 -4.20 -4.53 -16.77
C VAL A 136 -4.46 -6.02 -16.56
N LYS A 137 -3.68 -6.68 -15.69
CA LYS A 137 -3.82 -8.13 -15.42
C LYS A 137 -4.73 -8.40 -14.23
N ALA A 138 -4.71 -7.53 -13.22
CA ALA A 138 -5.42 -7.70 -11.96
C ALA A 138 -6.09 -6.41 -11.49
N ILE A 139 -7.13 -6.55 -10.66
CA ILE A 139 -7.90 -5.44 -10.10
C ILE A 139 -7.84 -5.50 -8.59
N GLY A 140 -7.51 -4.37 -7.96
CA GLY A 140 -7.44 -4.22 -6.51
C GLY A 140 -8.24 -3.04 -5.98
N ILE A 141 -8.28 -2.95 -4.66
CA ILE A 141 -8.89 -1.84 -3.94
C ILE A 141 -7.97 -1.37 -2.81
N THR A 142 -7.91 -0.06 -2.60
CA THR A 142 -7.13 0.53 -1.51
C THR A 142 -7.98 1.44 -0.65
N GLY A 143 -7.67 1.55 0.63
CA GLY A 143 -8.39 2.44 1.54
C GLY A 143 -7.53 3.03 2.63
N HIS A 144 -8.08 4.05 3.29
CA HIS A 144 -7.50 4.74 4.43
C HIS A 144 -8.54 4.87 5.55
N GLY A 145 -8.08 5.25 6.74
CA GLY A 145 -8.96 5.47 7.89
C GLY A 145 -9.32 4.19 8.65
N HIS A 146 -10.10 4.38 9.71
CA HIS A 146 -10.46 3.31 10.64
C HIS A 146 -11.52 2.35 10.07
N LEU A 147 -12.31 2.79 9.09
CA LEU A 147 -13.37 1.99 8.48
C LEU A 147 -12.86 1.11 7.31
N ALA A 148 -11.61 1.28 6.88
CA ALA A 148 -11.08 0.58 5.72
C ALA A 148 -11.23 -0.95 5.77
N PRO A 149 -10.96 -1.65 6.91
CA PRO A 149 -11.15 -3.10 6.96
C PRO A 149 -12.61 -3.54 6.73
N MET A 150 -13.57 -2.85 7.36
CA MET A 150 -15.00 -3.14 7.18
C MET A 150 -15.46 -2.82 5.75
N THR A 151 -15.01 -1.71 5.20
CA THR A 151 -15.34 -1.31 3.82
C THR A 151 -14.79 -2.33 2.82
N HIS A 152 -13.55 -2.79 3.01
CA HIS A 152 -12.95 -3.78 2.11
C HIS A 152 -13.56 -5.19 2.29
N LEU A 153 -14.00 -5.55 3.49
CA LEU A 153 -14.78 -6.78 3.70
C LEU A 153 -16.08 -6.75 2.88
N GLU A 154 -16.78 -5.60 2.89
CA GLU A 154 -17.97 -5.42 2.03
C GLU A 154 -17.60 -5.38 0.53
N ALA A 155 -16.48 -4.77 0.17
CA ALA A 155 -16.02 -4.75 -1.21
C ALA A 155 -15.79 -6.17 -1.77
N LEU A 156 -15.18 -7.07 -0.98
CA LEU A 156 -14.97 -8.47 -1.38
C LEU A 156 -16.31 -9.24 -1.57
N ARG A 157 -17.36 -8.87 -0.83
CA ARG A 157 -18.70 -9.45 -1.06
C ARG A 157 -19.31 -9.00 -2.38
N ARG A 158 -18.99 -7.79 -2.85
CA ARG A 158 -19.55 -7.22 -4.08
C ARG A 158 -18.77 -7.62 -5.33
N TYR A 159 -17.46 -7.75 -5.22
CA TYR A 159 -16.60 -8.10 -6.33
C TYR A 159 -15.35 -8.86 -5.84
N SER A 160 -14.93 -9.85 -6.62
CA SER A 160 -13.75 -10.67 -6.33
C SER A 160 -12.48 -9.91 -6.69
N PHE A 161 -12.08 -8.94 -5.85
CA PHE A 161 -10.82 -8.22 -6.02
C PHE A 161 -9.62 -9.15 -5.88
N ASP A 162 -8.61 -8.96 -6.72
CA ASP A 162 -7.37 -9.73 -6.66
C ASP A 162 -6.48 -9.32 -5.49
N THR A 163 -6.58 -8.03 -5.08
CA THR A 163 -5.82 -7.48 -3.95
C THR A 163 -6.62 -6.46 -3.15
N VAL A 164 -6.33 -6.39 -1.85
CA VAL A 164 -6.72 -5.27 -0.98
C VAL A 164 -5.48 -4.64 -0.38
N LEU A 165 -5.46 -3.30 -0.24
CA LEU A 165 -4.38 -2.54 0.37
C LEU A 165 -4.96 -1.55 1.39
N LEU A 166 -4.66 -1.75 2.67
CA LEU A 166 -5.27 -0.98 3.76
C LEU A 166 -4.27 -0.74 4.90
N PRO A 167 -4.53 0.21 5.81
CA PRO A 167 -3.62 0.49 6.91
C PRO A 167 -3.48 -0.68 7.87
N LEU A 168 -2.28 -0.93 8.36
CA LEU A 168 -2.02 -1.76 9.54
C LEU A 168 -0.78 -1.26 10.26
N ASN A 169 -0.91 -1.02 11.54
CA ASN A 169 0.19 -0.89 12.48
C ASN A 169 -0.26 -1.36 13.86
N TYR A 170 0.66 -1.41 14.81
CA TYR A 170 0.39 -1.89 16.17
C TYR A 170 -0.74 -1.12 16.85
N TYR A 171 -0.76 0.22 16.72
CA TYR A 171 -1.81 1.05 17.34
C TYR A 171 -3.20 0.75 16.74
N LEU A 172 -3.33 0.76 15.43
CA LEU A 172 -4.62 0.47 14.77
C LEU A 172 -5.14 -0.91 15.15
N TYR A 173 -4.27 -1.91 15.19
CA TYR A 173 -4.66 -3.27 15.57
C TYR A 173 -4.99 -3.41 17.07
N SER A 174 -4.53 -2.49 17.92
CA SER A 174 -4.92 -2.44 19.34
C SER A 174 -6.35 -1.92 19.57
N LEU A 175 -6.97 -1.31 18.57
CA LEU A 175 -8.35 -0.83 18.61
C LEU A 175 -9.31 -2.02 18.40
N PRO A 176 -10.18 -2.39 19.37
CA PRO A 176 -10.99 -3.61 19.30
C PRO A 176 -11.84 -3.74 18.03
N GLU A 177 -12.48 -2.65 17.60
CA GLU A 177 -13.34 -2.63 16.41
C GLU A 177 -12.52 -2.81 15.13
N TYR A 178 -11.38 -2.11 15.03
CA TYR A 178 -10.46 -2.24 13.91
C TYR A 178 -9.91 -3.67 13.80
N LYS A 179 -9.44 -4.21 14.93
CA LYS A 179 -8.93 -5.58 15.01
C LYS A 179 -9.96 -6.59 14.53
N THR A 180 -11.20 -6.51 15.05
CA THR A 180 -12.28 -7.42 14.68
C THR A 180 -12.56 -7.38 13.17
N ALA A 181 -12.71 -6.18 12.60
CA ALA A 181 -12.95 -6.03 11.17
C ALA A 181 -11.76 -6.48 10.32
N PHE A 182 -10.54 -6.21 10.77
CA PHE A 182 -9.31 -6.63 10.08
C PHE A 182 -9.16 -8.16 10.08
N ASP A 183 -9.40 -8.82 11.20
CA ASP A 183 -9.32 -10.29 11.31
C ASP A 183 -10.38 -10.96 10.40
N GLN A 184 -11.60 -10.42 10.36
CA GLN A 184 -12.66 -10.89 9.46
C GLN A 184 -12.27 -10.71 7.98
N LEU A 185 -11.65 -9.57 7.65
CA LEU A 185 -11.14 -9.33 6.29
C LEU A 185 -10.04 -10.34 5.91
N LEU A 186 -9.09 -10.62 6.81
CA LEU A 186 -8.05 -11.63 6.56
C LEU A 186 -8.66 -13.02 6.32
N GLU A 187 -9.65 -13.41 7.12
CA GLU A 187 -10.33 -14.69 6.97
C GLU A 187 -11.04 -14.78 5.60
N GLN A 188 -11.79 -13.74 5.22
CA GLN A 188 -12.49 -13.69 3.92
C GLN A 188 -11.50 -13.69 2.75
N ALA A 189 -10.46 -12.86 2.81
CA ALA A 189 -9.42 -12.79 1.80
C ALA A 189 -8.68 -14.14 1.62
N SER A 190 -8.43 -14.85 2.70
CA SER A 190 -7.84 -16.19 2.67
C SER A 190 -8.72 -17.19 1.91
N LYS A 191 -10.04 -17.18 2.15
CA LYS A 191 -11.01 -18.05 1.46
C LYS A 191 -11.04 -17.80 -0.05
N GLU A 192 -10.88 -16.53 -0.45
CA GLU A 192 -10.94 -16.10 -1.85
C GLU A 192 -9.56 -16.06 -2.51
N GLN A 193 -8.49 -16.36 -1.78
CA GLN A 193 -7.11 -16.20 -2.23
C GLN A 193 -6.80 -14.76 -2.72
N THR A 194 -7.46 -13.77 -2.11
CA THR A 194 -7.19 -12.34 -2.32
C THR A 194 -5.92 -11.95 -1.57
N ALA A 195 -4.99 -11.28 -2.22
CA ALA A 195 -3.78 -10.80 -1.56
C ALA A 195 -4.08 -9.61 -0.65
N VAL A 196 -3.76 -9.73 0.63
CA VAL A 196 -3.84 -8.63 1.59
C VAL A 196 -2.47 -7.99 1.73
N ARG A 197 -2.40 -6.69 1.47
CA ARG A 197 -1.21 -5.86 1.65
C ARG A 197 -1.55 -4.69 2.54
N VAL A 198 -0.53 -4.15 3.21
CA VAL A 198 -0.78 -3.09 4.17
C VAL A 198 0.09 -1.87 3.94
N ILE A 199 -0.39 -0.75 4.46
CA ILE A 199 0.29 0.56 4.48
C ILE A 199 0.36 1.05 5.93
N LYS A 200 1.14 2.10 6.17
CA LYS A 200 1.27 2.77 7.47
C LYS A 200 2.01 1.95 8.53
N ALA A 201 2.78 0.93 8.13
CA ALA A 201 3.51 0.06 9.06
C ALA A 201 4.33 0.84 10.10
N ILE A 202 5.06 1.88 9.66
CA ILE A 202 5.92 2.70 10.53
C ILE A 202 5.29 4.06 10.92
N ALA A 203 3.95 4.20 10.82
CA ALA A 203 3.28 5.44 11.21
C ALA A 203 3.19 5.53 12.73
N LYS A 204 3.68 6.63 13.31
CA LYS A 204 3.62 6.95 14.75
C LYS A 204 2.32 7.64 15.12
N GLY A 205 1.85 8.56 14.26
CA GLY A 205 0.66 9.37 14.52
C GLY A 205 0.52 10.49 13.49
N PRO A 206 -0.44 11.40 13.65
CA PRO A 206 -0.53 12.59 12.81
C PRO A 206 0.64 13.54 13.13
N TRP A 207 1.09 14.29 12.14
CA TRP A 207 1.97 15.42 12.41
C TRP A 207 1.27 16.41 13.34
N ALA A 208 1.96 16.88 14.38
CA ALA A 208 1.42 17.92 15.26
C ALA A 208 1.25 19.23 14.49
N GLU A 209 0.25 20.02 14.87
CA GLU A 209 0.02 21.34 14.27
C GLU A 209 1.24 22.24 14.45
N GLY A 210 1.72 22.84 13.36
CA GLY A 210 2.91 23.70 13.35
C GLY A 210 4.25 22.99 13.49
N GLN A 211 4.26 21.66 13.58
CA GLN A 211 5.53 20.89 13.61
C GLN A 211 6.23 20.97 12.25
N GLN A 212 7.53 21.21 12.27
CA GLN A 212 8.38 21.03 11.09
C GLN A 212 8.41 19.54 10.72
N ARG A 213 8.14 19.25 9.45
CA ARG A 213 8.15 17.86 8.94
C ARG A 213 9.54 17.52 8.42
N ASP A 214 10.16 16.55 9.04
CA ASP A 214 11.48 16.05 8.63
C ASP A 214 11.41 15.04 7.48
N TYR A 215 10.18 14.52 7.21
CA TYR A 215 9.91 13.53 6.17
C TYR A 215 8.70 13.93 5.31
N ALA A 216 8.67 13.53 4.06
CA ALA A 216 7.61 13.83 3.09
C ALA A 216 6.32 13.00 3.30
N THR A 217 6.17 12.32 4.44
CA THR A 217 5.02 11.49 4.75
C THR A 217 3.82 12.30 5.22
N TRP A 218 2.59 11.79 4.97
CA TRP A 218 1.33 12.40 5.44
C TRP A 218 1.09 12.24 6.96
N TYR A 219 1.96 11.50 7.64
CA TYR A 219 1.92 11.19 9.07
C TYR A 219 3.32 11.29 9.62
N GLU A 220 3.47 11.48 10.92
CA GLU A 220 4.76 11.38 11.60
C GLU A 220 5.22 9.91 11.57
N PRO A 221 6.37 9.58 10.95
CA PRO A 221 6.87 8.21 10.91
C PRO A 221 7.78 7.94 12.10
N PHE A 222 7.93 6.67 12.46
CA PHE A 222 9.09 6.26 13.24
C PHE A 222 10.35 6.33 12.37
N ALA A 223 11.44 6.86 12.96
CA ALA A 223 12.72 7.02 12.27
C ALA A 223 13.89 6.29 12.94
N GLU A 224 13.72 5.83 14.18
CA GLU A 224 14.68 5.01 14.90
C GLU A 224 14.65 3.57 14.40
N GLN A 225 15.81 3.03 14.04
CA GLN A 225 15.90 1.73 13.39
C GLN A 225 15.28 0.61 14.21
N GLN A 226 15.54 0.57 15.53
CA GLN A 226 14.98 -0.45 16.41
C GLN A 226 13.43 -0.44 16.43
N VAL A 227 12.83 0.75 16.36
CA VAL A 227 11.37 0.89 16.30
C VAL A 227 10.84 0.47 14.94
N ILE A 228 11.54 0.82 13.85
CA ILE A 228 11.18 0.37 12.50
C ILE A 228 11.25 -1.17 12.43
N ASP A 229 12.30 -1.77 12.99
CA ASP A 229 12.44 -3.23 13.06
C ASP A 229 11.23 -3.88 13.79
N ALA A 230 10.79 -3.33 14.92
CA ALA A 230 9.62 -3.81 15.65
C ALA A 230 8.31 -3.61 14.84
N CYS A 231 8.14 -2.49 14.15
CA CYS A 231 6.99 -2.24 13.28
C CYS A 231 6.92 -3.23 12.11
N VAL A 232 8.04 -3.47 11.45
CA VAL A 232 8.15 -4.41 10.34
C VAL A 232 7.91 -5.84 10.83
N HIS A 233 8.51 -6.20 11.96
CA HIS A 233 8.28 -7.51 12.59
C HIS A 233 6.79 -7.72 12.87
N PHE A 234 6.13 -6.75 13.53
CA PHE A 234 4.70 -6.82 13.84
C PHE A 234 3.85 -7.06 12.58
N VAL A 235 4.08 -6.30 11.50
CA VAL A 235 3.30 -6.47 10.27
C VAL A 235 3.57 -7.82 9.61
N LEU A 236 4.82 -8.27 9.56
CA LEU A 236 5.20 -9.52 8.91
C LEU A 236 4.86 -10.77 9.72
N SER A 237 4.55 -10.66 11.03
CA SER A 237 4.08 -11.77 11.85
C SER A 237 2.70 -12.30 11.44
N PHE A 238 1.90 -11.50 10.72
CA PHE A 238 0.60 -11.92 10.20
C PHE A 238 0.75 -12.85 8.99
N GLN A 239 0.29 -14.09 9.12
CA GLN A 239 0.37 -15.10 8.04
C GLN A 239 -0.43 -14.73 6.78
N GLY A 240 -1.55 -14.01 6.94
CA GLY A 240 -2.42 -13.61 5.83
C GLY A 240 -1.97 -12.37 5.06
N ILE A 241 -0.86 -11.72 5.46
CA ILE A 241 -0.35 -10.52 4.80
C ILE A 241 0.73 -10.91 3.79
N SER A 242 0.54 -10.57 2.51
CA SER A 242 1.50 -10.82 1.44
C SER A 242 2.63 -9.78 1.38
N GLY A 243 2.46 -8.61 2.01
CA GLY A 243 3.49 -7.57 2.08
C GLY A 243 2.94 -6.21 2.51
N PHE A 244 3.83 -5.23 2.56
CA PHE A 244 3.49 -3.85 2.91
C PHE A 244 4.23 -2.84 2.03
N ALA A 245 3.60 -1.68 1.80
CA ALA A 245 4.26 -0.59 1.08
C ALA A 245 5.18 0.21 2.02
N SER A 246 6.35 0.58 1.51
CA SER A 246 7.27 1.47 2.22
C SER A 246 6.63 2.84 2.47
N ALA A 247 7.18 3.61 3.41
CA ALA A 247 6.76 4.97 3.67
C ALA A 247 7.03 5.89 2.46
N GLY A 248 6.24 6.96 2.34
CA GLY A 248 6.32 7.92 1.24
C GLY A 248 7.51 8.90 1.34
N ASP A 249 8.69 8.40 1.71
CA ASP A 249 9.91 9.18 1.84
C ASP A 249 11.13 8.33 1.46
N VAL A 250 11.99 8.86 0.59
CA VAL A 250 13.16 8.13 0.05
C VAL A 250 14.21 7.83 1.11
N HIS A 251 14.34 8.64 2.17
CA HIS A 251 15.32 8.45 3.25
C HIS A 251 14.90 7.39 4.27
N LEU A 252 13.58 7.09 4.36
CA LEU A 252 13.05 6.03 5.21
C LEU A 252 13.14 4.65 4.54
N PHE A 253 13.15 4.63 3.21
CA PHE A 253 13.12 3.37 2.45
C PHE A 253 14.30 2.44 2.77
N PRO A 254 15.58 2.90 2.82
CA PRO A 254 16.69 2.04 3.21
C PRO A 254 16.54 1.42 4.61
N LYS A 255 16.05 2.19 5.57
CA LYS A 255 15.80 1.71 6.94
C LYS A 255 14.74 0.61 7.00
N ILE A 256 13.69 0.74 6.16
CA ILE A 256 12.64 -0.27 6.04
C ILE A 256 13.17 -1.55 5.39
N VAL A 257 14.00 -1.43 4.35
CA VAL A 257 14.66 -2.57 3.70
C VAL A 257 15.57 -3.29 4.69
N ASP A 258 16.40 -2.56 5.43
CA ASP A 258 17.24 -3.10 6.49
C ASP A 258 16.43 -3.88 7.55
N ALA A 259 15.26 -3.37 7.95
CA ALA A 259 14.38 -4.04 8.89
C ALA A 259 13.84 -5.36 8.34
N VAL A 260 13.49 -5.40 7.05
CA VAL A 260 13.04 -6.64 6.38
C VAL A 260 14.18 -7.66 6.28
N GLU A 261 15.41 -7.21 5.99
CA GLU A 261 16.58 -8.11 5.91
C GLU A 261 16.95 -8.72 7.27
N ARG A 262 16.63 -8.01 8.35
CA ARG A 262 16.79 -8.51 9.73
C ARG A 262 15.53 -9.19 10.30
N TYR A 263 14.47 -9.36 9.50
CA TYR A 263 13.26 -10.05 9.96
C TYR A 263 13.59 -11.44 10.53
N GLY A 264 13.07 -11.74 11.73
CA GLY A 264 13.38 -12.97 12.47
C GLY A 264 14.52 -12.84 13.50
N SER A 265 15.21 -11.67 13.56
CA SER A 265 16.19 -11.39 14.62
C SER A 265 15.55 -10.94 15.95
N MET A 266 14.23 -10.69 15.95
CA MET A 266 13.42 -10.22 17.08
C MET A 266 12.25 -11.20 17.30
N THR A 267 11.84 -11.41 18.56
CA THR A 267 10.63 -12.20 18.87
C THR A 267 9.39 -11.31 18.86
N ASP A 268 8.21 -11.94 18.82
CA ASP A 268 6.92 -11.22 18.88
C ASP A 268 6.79 -10.44 20.20
N GLU A 269 7.25 -11.03 21.35
CA GLU A 269 7.22 -10.39 22.65
C GLU A 269 8.16 -9.18 22.73
N GLU A 270 9.32 -9.25 22.09
CA GLU A 270 10.27 -8.13 22.03
C GLU A 270 9.71 -6.99 21.20
N ALA A 271 9.15 -7.28 20.02
CA ALA A 271 8.49 -6.29 19.17
C ALA A 271 7.34 -5.60 19.90
N GLN A 272 6.46 -6.39 20.53
CA GLN A 272 5.34 -5.86 21.32
C GLN A 272 5.81 -4.97 22.46
N ARG A 273 6.83 -5.37 23.22
CA ARG A 273 7.38 -4.58 24.33
C ARG A 273 7.89 -3.22 23.85
N ILE A 274 8.59 -3.19 22.73
CA ILE A 274 9.09 -1.94 22.12
C ILE A 274 7.90 -1.06 21.77
N LEU A 275 6.93 -1.58 21.01
CA LEU A 275 5.80 -0.80 20.49
C LEU A 275 4.85 -0.32 21.60
N GLN A 276 4.64 -1.11 22.65
CA GLN A 276 3.86 -0.71 23.84
C GLN A 276 4.52 0.39 24.66
N GLY A 277 5.85 0.41 24.69
CA GLY A 277 6.62 1.40 25.44
C GLY A 277 6.68 2.79 24.80
N ILE A 278 6.14 2.97 23.56
CA ILE A 278 6.25 4.22 22.83
C ILE A 278 5.24 5.25 23.33
N SER A 279 5.73 6.35 23.87
CA SER A 279 4.90 7.49 24.23
C SER A 279 4.41 8.24 23.00
N GLY A 280 3.13 8.65 23.00
CA GLY A 280 2.55 9.40 21.89
C GLY A 280 2.27 8.59 20.62
N TYR A 281 2.34 7.25 20.69
CA TYR A 281 1.91 6.40 19.59
C TYR A 281 0.39 6.49 19.45
N SER A 282 -0.08 6.84 18.27
CA SER A 282 -1.50 7.09 18.03
C SER A 282 -1.91 6.73 16.59
N SER A 283 -3.20 6.83 16.29
CA SER A 283 -3.68 6.62 14.93
C SER A 283 -3.15 7.72 13.98
N PRO A 284 -2.62 7.36 12.81
CA PRO A 284 -2.23 8.35 11.79
C PRO A 284 -3.41 9.12 11.20
N PHE A 285 -4.63 8.75 11.54
CA PHE A 285 -5.88 9.36 11.06
C PHE A 285 -6.57 10.24 12.12
N GLY A 286 -5.89 10.51 13.25
CA GLY A 286 -6.50 11.17 14.40
C GLY A 286 -7.37 10.25 15.25
N ALA A 287 -8.24 10.83 16.07
CA ALA A 287 -9.13 10.04 16.94
C ALA A 287 -10.08 9.15 16.10
N PRO A 288 -10.34 7.89 16.53
CA PRO A 288 -11.36 7.08 15.88
C PRO A 288 -12.70 7.80 15.90
N THR A 289 -13.33 7.95 14.74
CA THR A 289 -14.74 8.33 14.68
C THR A 289 -15.54 7.16 15.20
N SER A 290 -16.30 7.37 16.29
CA SER A 290 -17.24 6.36 16.78
C SER A 290 -18.19 6.00 15.64
N ILE A 291 -18.29 4.71 15.35
CA ILE A 291 -19.35 4.17 14.49
C ILE A 291 -20.62 4.31 15.33
N ALA A 292 -21.47 5.29 15.02
CA ALA A 292 -22.78 5.45 15.62
C ALA A 292 -23.75 4.45 15.01
#